data_b383afdc6eee81d67d106a64e14c5001
#
_entry.id   b383afdc6eee81d67d106a64e14c5001
#
_cell.length_a   1.000
_cell.length_b   1.000
_cell.length_c   1.000
_cell.angle_alpha   90.00
_cell.angle_beta   90.00
_cell.angle_gamma   90.00
#
_symmetry.space_group_name_H-M   'P 1'
#
loop_
_entity.id
_entity.type
_entity.pdbx_description
1 polymer ?
#
loop_
_entity_poly.entity_id
_entity_poly.type
_entity_poly.pdbx_seq_one_letter_code
_entity_poly.pdbx_strand_id
1 'polypeptide(L)'
;MADESIAEAWKEAEALLSKGKTNGALDLLRKADPDGKEATTLRLAGQAVYLQAGKSNSKSDYRKAAKLLRDSVSLNPRDKQSSALYNQIRNEMQDKHISETLIPRMMNNGTPTPAGIFAVVVSLLLILAALQFVTGSDEFEDGEAVMTISWTNSAGEIQTEEITIALHRAEAPIHVENFILLSNSGKYDDVLFH
;
A
#
# COMPACT_ATOMS: atom_id res chain seq x y z
N MET A 1 10.58 19.74 41.55
CA MET A 1 9.38 18.94 41.97
C MET A 1 8.96 17.91 40.90
N ALA A 2 8.76 18.25 39.64
CA ALA A 2 8.42 17.26 38.61
C ALA A 2 9.58 16.26 38.34
N ASP A 3 10.82 16.72 38.25
CA ASP A 3 12.02 15.88 38.03
C ASP A 3 12.28 14.91 39.19
N GLU A 4 11.97 15.28 40.40
CA GLU A 4 12.20 14.46 41.60
C GLU A 4 11.20 13.30 41.67
N SER A 5 9.94 13.54 41.30
CA SER A 5 8.90 12.52 41.25
C SER A 5 9.16 11.47 40.14
N ILE A 6 9.73 11.91 39.00
CA ILE A 6 10.12 11.00 37.91
C ILE A 6 11.31 10.14 38.32
N ALA A 7 12.31 10.71 39.01
CA ALA A 7 13.48 9.99 39.47
C ALA A 7 13.10 8.89 40.54
N GLU A 8 12.15 9.18 41.41
CA GLU A 8 11.60 8.17 42.32
C GLU A 8 10.88 7.04 41.58
N ALA A 9 10.06 7.38 40.57
CA ALA A 9 9.38 6.41 39.73
C ALA A 9 10.37 5.49 38.98
N TRP A 10 11.50 6.02 38.52
CA TRP A 10 12.54 5.18 37.89
C TRP A 10 13.15 4.18 38.87
N LYS A 11 13.48 4.61 40.09
CA LYS A 11 14.03 3.70 41.13
C LYS A 11 13.02 2.60 41.49
N GLU A 12 11.75 2.96 41.63
CA GLU A 12 10.71 1.97 41.91
C GLU A 12 10.49 1.02 40.73
N ALA A 13 10.51 1.53 39.50
CA ALA A 13 10.41 0.72 38.29
C ALA A 13 11.60 -0.26 38.19
N GLU A 14 12.83 0.15 38.47
CA GLU A 14 14.00 -0.74 38.52
C GLU A 14 13.84 -1.84 39.60
N ALA A 15 13.32 -1.49 40.76
CA ALA A 15 13.04 -2.46 41.83
C ALA A 15 11.90 -3.44 41.43
N LEU A 16 10.93 -3.01 40.65
CA LEU A 16 9.88 -3.89 40.11
C LEU A 16 10.44 -4.82 39.02
N LEU A 17 11.30 -4.30 38.16
CA LEU A 17 11.95 -5.08 37.09
C LEU A 17 12.87 -6.17 37.66
N SER A 18 13.62 -5.86 38.72
CA SER A 18 14.47 -6.85 39.39
C SER A 18 13.67 -8.01 40.04
N LYS A 19 12.40 -7.73 40.41
CA LYS A 19 11.42 -8.71 40.90
C LYS A 19 10.62 -9.39 39.81
N GLY A 20 10.91 -9.09 38.54
CA GLY A 20 10.18 -9.63 37.37
C GLY A 20 8.74 -9.12 37.19
N LYS A 21 8.35 -8.06 37.90
CA LYS A 21 7.02 -7.42 37.82
C LYS A 21 6.97 -6.39 36.71
N THR A 22 7.07 -6.85 35.48
CA THR A 22 7.20 -6.00 34.28
C THR A 22 5.98 -5.11 34.03
N ASN A 23 4.74 -5.60 34.23
CA ASN A 23 3.53 -4.82 34.02
C ASN A 23 3.44 -3.64 35.03
N GLY A 24 3.75 -3.91 36.31
CA GLY A 24 3.74 -2.84 37.32
C GLY A 24 4.77 -1.75 37.04
N ALA A 25 5.96 -2.13 36.55
CA ALA A 25 6.98 -1.17 36.11
C ALA A 25 6.50 -0.32 34.93
N LEU A 26 5.86 -0.93 33.92
CA LEU A 26 5.32 -0.22 32.76
C LEU A 26 4.21 0.76 33.14
N ASP A 27 3.29 0.36 34.04
CA ASP A 27 2.20 1.21 34.50
C ASP A 27 2.72 2.42 35.30
N LEU A 28 3.73 2.21 36.12
CA LEU A 28 4.39 3.27 36.87
C LEU A 28 5.09 4.27 35.94
N LEU A 29 5.88 3.77 34.99
CA LEU A 29 6.61 4.60 34.02
C LEU A 29 5.64 5.40 33.13
N ARG A 30 4.52 4.79 32.71
CA ARG A 30 3.49 5.49 31.92
C ARG A 30 2.80 6.60 32.71
N LYS A 31 2.63 6.45 34.01
CA LYS A 31 2.05 7.50 34.87
C LYS A 31 3.03 8.65 35.10
N ALA A 32 4.32 8.33 35.28
CA ALA A 32 5.36 9.32 35.52
C ALA A 32 5.76 10.12 34.29
N ASP A 33 5.81 9.47 33.11
CA ASP A 33 6.17 10.09 31.82
C ASP A 33 5.26 9.54 30.71
N PRO A 34 4.02 10.08 30.60
CA PRO A 34 3.03 9.61 29.63
C PRO A 34 3.47 9.81 28.17
N ASP A 35 4.25 10.85 27.92
CA ASP A 35 4.71 11.23 26.60
C ASP A 35 6.00 10.49 26.16
N GLY A 36 6.69 9.83 27.10
CA GLY A 36 7.94 9.13 26.83
C GLY A 36 9.08 10.07 26.40
N LYS A 37 9.19 11.24 27.05
CA LYS A 37 10.19 12.26 26.72
C LYS A 37 11.56 11.99 27.33
N GLU A 38 11.59 11.18 28.39
CA GLU A 38 12.80 10.92 29.14
C GLU A 38 13.50 9.65 28.68
N ALA A 39 14.79 9.75 28.35
CA ALA A 39 15.58 8.63 27.88
C ALA A 39 15.60 7.46 28.87
N THR A 40 15.66 7.76 30.18
CA THR A 40 15.66 6.74 31.25
C THR A 40 14.32 6.00 31.31
N THR A 41 13.20 6.71 31.14
CA THR A 41 11.86 6.10 31.06
C THR A 41 11.79 5.12 29.91
N LEU A 42 12.25 5.53 28.70
CA LEU A 42 12.25 4.66 27.52
C LEU A 42 13.17 3.46 27.70
N ARG A 43 14.33 3.61 28.34
CA ARG A 43 15.25 2.51 28.66
C ARG A 43 14.57 1.48 29.56
N LEU A 44 13.97 1.92 30.68
CA LEU A 44 13.31 1.03 31.63
C LEU A 44 12.07 0.36 31.01
N ALA A 45 11.28 1.10 30.25
CA ALA A 45 10.15 0.55 29.52
C ALA A 45 10.60 -0.47 28.45
N GLY A 46 11.66 -0.18 27.70
CA GLY A 46 12.26 -1.10 26.76
C GLY A 46 12.76 -2.39 27.43
N GLN A 47 13.42 -2.27 28.59
CA GLN A 47 13.86 -3.42 29.39
C GLN A 47 12.67 -4.25 29.89
N ALA A 48 11.59 -3.61 30.36
CA ALA A 48 10.37 -4.29 30.79
C ALA A 48 9.74 -5.12 29.68
N VAL A 49 9.58 -4.52 28.49
CA VAL A 49 9.02 -5.20 27.32
C VAL A 49 9.95 -6.29 26.80
N TYR A 50 11.27 -6.10 26.88
CA TYR A 50 12.25 -7.13 26.53
C TYR A 50 12.13 -8.37 27.41
N LEU A 51 12.01 -8.18 28.74
CA LEU A 51 11.77 -9.29 29.68
C LEU A 51 10.44 -10.02 29.41
N GLN A 52 9.41 -9.31 28.99
CA GLN A 52 8.15 -9.92 28.55
C GLN A 52 8.33 -10.71 27.26
N ALA A 53 9.03 -10.14 26.29
CA ALA A 53 9.32 -10.79 25.01
C ALA A 53 10.06 -12.11 25.18
N GLY A 54 11.03 -12.15 26.10
CA GLY A 54 11.75 -13.39 26.45
C GLY A 54 10.85 -14.47 27.06
N LYS A 55 9.85 -14.09 27.88
CA LYS A 55 8.89 -15.03 28.48
C LYS A 55 7.85 -15.53 27.48
N SER A 56 7.32 -14.65 26.63
CA SER A 56 6.25 -14.95 25.68
C SER A 56 6.74 -15.42 24.31
N ASN A 57 8.04 -15.28 24.04
CA ASN A 57 8.67 -15.46 22.72
C ASN A 57 7.98 -14.66 21.60
N SER A 58 7.40 -13.50 21.94
CA SER A 58 6.61 -12.66 21.06
C SER A 58 7.50 -11.80 20.16
N LYS A 59 7.48 -12.03 18.84
CA LYS A 59 8.21 -11.22 17.87
C LYS A 59 7.78 -9.75 17.89
N SER A 60 6.52 -9.47 18.22
CA SER A 60 5.98 -8.11 18.35
C SER A 60 6.61 -7.37 19.52
N ASP A 61 6.76 -8.05 20.67
CA ASP A 61 7.31 -7.43 21.87
C ASP A 61 8.82 -7.22 21.73
N TYR A 62 9.56 -8.12 21.07
CA TYR A 62 10.96 -7.87 20.69
C TYR A 62 11.11 -6.58 19.88
N ARG A 63 10.25 -6.37 18.86
CA ARG A 63 10.29 -5.15 18.04
C ARG A 63 9.94 -3.89 18.85
N LYS A 64 8.95 -3.99 19.74
CA LYS A 64 8.58 -2.87 20.64
C LYS A 64 9.73 -2.50 21.58
N ALA A 65 10.35 -3.49 22.20
CA ALA A 65 11.49 -3.28 23.09
C ALA A 65 12.68 -2.66 22.33
N ALA A 66 13.01 -3.18 21.15
CA ALA A 66 14.08 -2.63 20.32
C ALA A 66 13.79 -1.17 19.91
N LYS A 67 12.53 -0.83 19.59
CA LYS A 67 12.11 0.54 19.27
C LYS A 67 12.32 1.46 20.48
N LEU A 68 11.80 1.11 21.65
CA LEU A 68 11.94 1.90 22.88
C LEU A 68 13.40 2.15 23.23
N LEU A 69 14.25 1.11 23.16
CA LEU A 69 15.67 1.24 23.44
C LEU A 69 16.42 2.09 22.41
N ARG A 70 16.07 1.97 21.13
CA ARG A 70 16.61 2.83 20.08
C ARG A 70 16.24 4.30 20.30
N ASP A 71 14.98 4.55 20.66
CA ASP A 71 14.49 5.90 20.91
C ASP A 71 15.17 6.48 22.17
N SER A 72 15.41 5.66 23.22
CA SER A 72 16.21 6.04 24.39
C SER A 72 17.66 6.41 24.02
N VAL A 73 18.33 5.61 23.18
CA VAL A 73 19.69 5.91 22.68
C VAL A 73 19.70 7.19 21.84
N SER A 74 18.65 7.43 21.07
CA SER A 74 18.52 8.67 20.25
C SER A 74 18.42 9.91 21.13
N LEU A 75 17.68 9.84 22.25
CA LEU A 75 17.54 10.95 23.20
C LEU A 75 18.81 11.18 24.03
N ASN A 76 19.48 10.11 24.44
CA ASN A 76 20.74 10.18 25.18
C ASN A 76 21.81 9.20 24.63
N PRO A 77 22.56 9.61 23.59
CA PRO A 77 23.58 8.76 22.98
C PRO A 77 24.76 8.41 23.90
N ARG A 78 24.91 9.13 25.01
CA ARG A 78 26.00 8.87 25.99
C ARG A 78 25.63 7.81 27.02
N ASP A 79 24.37 7.39 27.09
CA ASP A 79 23.93 6.34 28.01
C ASP A 79 24.40 4.96 27.52
N LYS A 80 25.45 4.46 28.17
CA LYS A 80 26.01 3.15 27.88
C LYS A 80 25.04 2.01 28.18
N GLN A 81 24.14 2.18 29.16
CA GLN A 81 23.18 1.14 29.53
C GLN A 81 22.12 0.95 28.44
N SER A 82 21.55 2.05 27.94
CA SER A 82 20.61 1.99 26.81
C SER A 82 21.25 1.38 25.56
N SER A 83 22.48 1.78 25.24
CA SER A 83 23.22 1.24 24.10
C SER A 83 23.55 -0.24 24.25
N ALA A 84 23.94 -0.69 25.44
CA ALA A 84 24.24 -2.09 25.72
C ALA A 84 22.96 -2.96 25.59
N LEU A 85 21.85 -2.53 26.18
CA LEU A 85 20.57 -3.24 26.09
C LEU A 85 20.05 -3.27 24.64
N TYR A 86 20.18 -2.18 23.89
CA TYR A 86 19.78 -2.16 22.50
C TYR A 86 20.59 -3.12 21.63
N ASN A 87 21.89 -3.17 21.83
CA ASN A 87 22.75 -4.12 21.13
C ASN A 87 22.43 -5.57 21.52
N GLN A 88 22.18 -5.83 22.80
CA GLN A 88 21.81 -7.16 23.30
C GLN A 88 20.53 -7.66 22.63
N ILE A 89 19.47 -6.83 22.61
CA ILE A 89 18.19 -7.23 21.99
C ILE A 89 18.34 -7.41 20.48
N ARG A 90 19.14 -6.57 19.80
CA ARG A 90 19.41 -6.71 18.37
C ARG A 90 20.07 -8.04 18.05
N ASN A 91 21.08 -8.43 18.82
CA ASN A 91 21.77 -9.71 18.63
C ASN A 91 20.80 -10.88 18.83
N GLU A 92 20.00 -10.86 19.91
CA GLU A 92 18.99 -11.90 20.14
C GLU A 92 17.91 -11.94 19.05
N MET A 93 17.46 -10.79 18.56
CA MET A 93 16.54 -10.71 17.43
C MET A 93 17.14 -11.28 16.13
N GLN A 94 18.44 -11.05 15.91
CA GLN A 94 19.16 -11.62 14.76
C GLN A 94 19.24 -13.15 14.87
N ASP A 95 19.59 -13.68 16.03
CA ASP A 95 19.65 -15.13 16.29
C ASP A 95 18.28 -15.80 16.11
N LYS A 96 17.21 -15.10 16.50
CA LYS A 96 15.81 -15.56 16.34
C LYS A 96 15.20 -15.23 14.97
N HIS A 97 15.96 -14.69 14.03
CA HIS A 97 15.48 -14.25 12.72
C HIS A 97 14.27 -13.30 12.81
N ILE A 98 14.33 -12.35 13.75
CA ILE A 98 13.32 -11.31 13.94
C ILE A 98 13.87 -10.01 13.35
N SER A 99 13.24 -9.50 12.28
CA SER A 99 13.57 -8.17 11.76
C SER A 99 12.99 -7.06 12.64
N GLU A 100 13.72 -5.97 12.83
CA GLU A 100 13.25 -4.80 13.59
C GLU A 100 12.01 -4.14 12.97
N THR A 101 11.90 -4.19 11.65
CA THR A 101 10.79 -3.60 10.91
C THR A 101 9.92 -4.69 10.29
N LEU A 102 8.60 -4.45 10.27
CA LEU A 102 7.64 -5.32 9.58
C LEU A 102 7.80 -5.24 8.06
N ILE A 103 8.15 -4.04 7.57
CA ILE A 103 8.37 -3.79 6.14
C ILE A 103 9.87 -3.91 5.89
N PRO A 104 10.30 -4.80 5.00
CA PRO A 104 11.71 -4.91 4.62
C PRO A 104 12.19 -3.59 4.01
N ARG A 105 13.43 -3.21 4.31
CA ARG A 105 14.03 -2.01 3.71
C ARG A 105 14.05 -2.16 2.20
N MET A 106 13.50 -1.17 1.49
CA MET A 106 13.49 -1.17 0.02
C MET A 106 14.84 -0.84 -0.58
N MET A 107 15.63 -0.02 0.12
CA MET A 107 16.98 0.41 -0.29
C MET A 107 17.98 0.22 0.83
N ASN A 108 19.21 -0.13 0.50
CA ASN A 108 20.34 -0.23 1.41
C ASN A 108 21.52 0.54 0.82
N ASN A 109 21.89 1.66 1.45
CA ASN A 109 22.98 2.54 1.01
C ASN A 109 22.94 2.89 -0.50
N GLY A 110 21.75 3.23 -1.02
CA GLY A 110 21.56 3.59 -2.43
C GLY A 110 21.38 2.41 -3.39
N THR A 111 21.58 1.16 -2.92
CA THR A 111 21.30 -0.04 -3.71
C THR A 111 19.93 -0.62 -3.38
N PRO A 112 19.11 -0.99 -4.39
CA PRO A 112 17.84 -1.61 -4.13
C PRO A 112 18.03 -3.01 -3.53
N THR A 113 17.24 -3.31 -2.49
CA THR A 113 17.20 -4.66 -1.90
C THR A 113 16.30 -5.58 -2.77
N PRO A 114 16.41 -6.92 -2.64
CA PRO A 114 15.48 -7.83 -3.32
C PRO A 114 14.00 -7.50 -3.07
N ALA A 115 13.67 -7.06 -1.84
CA ALA A 115 12.32 -6.61 -1.49
C ALA A 115 11.95 -5.31 -2.20
N GLY A 116 12.90 -4.39 -2.37
CA GLY A 116 12.71 -3.15 -3.14
C GLY A 116 12.46 -3.42 -4.61
N ILE A 117 13.25 -4.31 -5.22
CA ILE A 117 13.05 -4.73 -6.62
C ILE A 117 11.67 -5.38 -6.80
N PHE A 118 11.29 -6.28 -5.89
CA PHE A 118 9.97 -6.92 -5.93
C PHE A 118 8.83 -5.91 -5.82
N ALA A 119 8.95 -4.92 -4.93
CA ALA A 119 7.94 -3.87 -4.77
C ALA A 119 7.79 -3.02 -6.04
N VAL A 120 8.90 -2.68 -6.72
CA VAL A 120 8.88 -1.95 -8.00
C VAL A 120 8.20 -2.77 -9.10
N VAL A 121 8.52 -4.07 -9.22
CA VAL A 121 7.89 -4.95 -10.21
C VAL A 121 6.38 -5.07 -9.97
N VAL A 122 5.96 -5.28 -8.73
CA VAL A 122 4.53 -5.35 -8.37
C VAL A 122 3.83 -4.03 -8.68
N SER A 123 4.45 -2.89 -8.34
CA SER A 123 3.88 -1.58 -8.65
C SER A 123 3.70 -1.36 -10.14
N LEU A 124 4.69 -1.77 -10.95
CA LEU A 124 4.63 -1.67 -12.42
C LEU A 124 3.48 -2.54 -12.98
N LEU A 125 3.34 -3.77 -12.49
CA LEU A 125 2.26 -4.66 -12.91
C LEU A 125 0.89 -4.10 -12.55
N LEU A 126 0.74 -3.49 -11.37
CA LEU A 126 -0.50 -2.83 -10.96
C LEU A 126 -0.84 -1.62 -11.84
N ILE A 127 0.18 -0.82 -12.21
CA ILE A 127 -0.01 0.30 -13.13
C ILE A 127 -0.45 -0.19 -14.50
N LEU A 128 0.19 -1.23 -15.04
CA LEU A 128 -0.19 -1.82 -16.33
C LEU A 128 -1.61 -2.40 -16.29
N ALA A 129 -1.99 -3.08 -15.21
CA ALA A 129 -3.34 -3.59 -15.02
C ALA A 129 -4.37 -2.44 -14.92
N ALA A 130 -4.04 -1.36 -14.21
CA ALA A 130 -4.90 -0.18 -14.12
C ALA A 130 -5.05 0.53 -15.48
N LEU A 131 -3.96 0.63 -16.24
CA LEU A 131 -4.01 1.17 -17.59
C LEU A 131 -4.90 0.32 -18.50
N GLN A 132 -4.79 -1.01 -18.47
CA GLN A 132 -5.70 -1.89 -19.20
C GLN A 132 -7.17 -1.70 -18.79
N PHE A 133 -7.43 -1.43 -17.51
CA PHE A 133 -8.80 -1.18 -17.04
C PHE A 133 -9.35 0.19 -17.47
N VAL A 134 -8.49 1.19 -17.58
CA VAL A 134 -8.86 2.57 -18.01
C VAL A 134 -8.90 2.68 -19.53
N THR A 135 -7.98 2.01 -20.22
CA THR A 135 -7.97 1.94 -21.69
C THR A 135 -8.80 0.77 -22.19
N GLY A 136 -9.61 0.16 -21.28
CA GLY A 136 -10.36 -1.05 -21.56
C GLY A 136 -10.76 -1.08 -23.02
N SER A 137 -10.37 -2.12 -23.71
CA SER A 137 -10.85 -2.41 -25.03
C SER A 137 -12.38 -2.24 -24.96
N ASP A 138 -12.89 -1.09 -25.47
CA ASP A 138 -14.22 -1.14 -26.01
C ASP A 138 -14.16 -2.36 -26.94
N GLU A 139 -14.74 -3.47 -26.51
CA GLU A 139 -15.03 -4.55 -27.44
C GLU A 139 -15.90 -3.90 -28.47
N PHE A 140 -15.30 -3.51 -29.59
CA PHE A 140 -16.02 -2.97 -30.71
C PHE A 140 -16.88 -4.11 -31.23
N GLU A 141 -18.10 -4.22 -30.67
CA GLU A 141 -19.08 -5.18 -31.19
C GLU A 141 -19.37 -4.80 -32.63
N ASP A 142 -19.22 -5.77 -33.52
CA ASP A 142 -19.67 -5.66 -34.89
C ASP A 142 -21.18 -5.37 -34.88
N GLY A 143 -21.59 -4.47 -35.71
CA GLY A 143 -22.99 -4.04 -35.81
C GLY A 143 -23.54 -4.26 -37.21
N GLU A 144 -24.79 -3.92 -37.36
CA GLU A 144 -25.47 -3.92 -38.68
C GLU A 144 -26.11 -2.56 -38.94
N ALA A 145 -26.04 -2.09 -40.19
CA ALA A 145 -26.79 -0.97 -40.67
C ALA A 145 -27.81 -1.43 -41.69
N VAL A 146 -29.03 -0.93 -41.62
CA VAL A 146 -30.07 -1.21 -42.60
C VAL A 146 -30.27 0.02 -43.49
N MET A 147 -30.04 -0.14 -44.79
CA MET A 147 -30.23 0.90 -45.80
C MET A 147 -31.49 0.60 -46.61
N THR A 148 -32.42 1.50 -46.55
CA THR A 148 -33.66 1.42 -47.34
C THR A 148 -33.51 2.14 -48.68
N ILE A 149 -33.67 1.42 -49.77
CA ILE A 149 -33.56 1.94 -51.14
C ILE A 149 -34.93 1.96 -51.78
N SER A 150 -35.27 3.07 -52.41
CA SER A 150 -36.50 3.19 -53.18
C SER A 150 -36.17 3.51 -54.65
N TRP A 151 -36.80 2.82 -55.57
CA TRP A 151 -36.64 3.06 -57.00
C TRP A 151 -38.00 2.92 -57.73
N THR A 152 -38.08 3.52 -58.90
CA THR A 152 -39.25 3.38 -59.78
C THR A 152 -38.98 2.27 -60.79
N ASN A 153 -39.86 1.27 -60.83
CA ASN A 153 -39.76 0.18 -61.81
C ASN A 153 -40.21 0.63 -63.20
N SER A 154 -40.10 -0.24 -64.19
CA SER A 154 -40.48 0.04 -65.62
C SER A 154 -41.99 0.28 -65.82
N ALA A 155 -42.81 -0.11 -64.85
CA ALA A 155 -44.25 0.16 -64.84
C ALA A 155 -44.63 1.50 -64.18
N GLY A 156 -43.65 2.27 -63.67
CA GLY A 156 -43.86 3.53 -62.96
C GLY A 156 -44.24 3.38 -61.49
N GLU A 157 -44.10 2.20 -60.92
CA GLU A 157 -44.42 1.93 -59.51
C GLU A 157 -43.17 2.11 -58.64
N ILE A 158 -43.31 2.71 -57.46
CA ILE A 158 -42.25 2.83 -56.48
C ILE A 158 -42.06 1.50 -55.77
N GLN A 159 -40.88 0.93 -55.85
CA GLN A 159 -40.43 -0.25 -55.12
C GLN A 159 -39.50 0.20 -54.01
N THR A 160 -39.55 -0.48 -52.88
CA THR A 160 -38.68 -0.24 -51.72
C THR A 160 -38.11 -1.55 -51.20
N GLU A 161 -36.82 -1.62 -51.04
CA GLU A 161 -36.12 -2.77 -50.48
C GLU A 161 -35.09 -2.33 -49.44
N GLU A 162 -34.74 -3.24 -48.54
CA GLU A 162 -33.76 -3.03 -47.50
C GLU A 162 -32.48 -3.86 -47.78
N ILE A 163 -31.34 -3.21 -47.60
CA ILE A 163 -30.04 -3.85 -47.68
C ILE A 163 -29.40 -3.79 -46.29
N THR A 164 -29.08 -4.97 -45.76
CA THR A 164 -28.34 -5.06 -44.48
C THR A 164 -26.84 -5.04 -44.77
N ILE A 165 -26.13 -4.12 -44.14
CA ILE A 165 -24.68 -3.91 -44.25
C ILE A 165 -24.05 -4.34 -42.93
N ALA A 166 -23.17 -5.32 -42.93
CA ALA A 166 -22.38 -5.69 -41.77
C ALA A 166 -21.28 -4.64 -41.50
N LEU A 167 -21.19 -4.19 -40.27
CA LEU A 167 -20.23 -3.19 -39.83
C LEU A 167 -19.11 -3.86 -39.04
N HIS A 168 -17.96 -4.09 -39.67
CA HIS A 168 -16.78 -4.71 -39.06
C HIS A 168 -16.00 -3.69 -38.21
N ARG A 169 -16.54 -3.36 -37.05
CA ARG A 169 -16.02 -2.32 -36.18
C ARG A 169 -14.67 -2.70 -35.56
N ALA A 170 -14.45 -3.98 -35.30
CA ALA A 170 -13.18 -4.48 -34.81
C ALA A 170 -12.04 -4.31 -35.81
N GLU A 171 -12.34 -4.43 -37.13
CA GLU A 171 -11.33 -4.33 -38.20
C GLU A 171 -11.10 -2.90 -38.67
N ALA A 172 -12.16 -2.07 -38.67
CA ALA A 172 -12.11 -0.70 -39.18
C ALA A 172 -12.83 0.30 -38.26
N PRO A 173 -12.41 0.47 -36.99
CA PRO A 173 -13.19 1.23 -36.00
C PRO A 173 -13.46 2.68 -36.42
N ILE A 174 -12.45 3.37 -36.92
CA ILE A 174 -12.58 4.79 -37.31
C ILE A 174 -13.55 4.96 -38.49
N HIS A 175 -13.53 4.06 -39.45
CA HIS A 175 -14.41 4.14 -40.62
C HIS A 175 -15.84 3.80 -40.25
N VAL A 176 -16.07 2.79 -39.48
CA VAL A 176 -17.40 2.39 -39.00
C VAL A 176 -18.00 3.48 -38.12
N GLU A 177 -17.19 4.04 -37.20
CA GLU A 177 -17.68 5.14 -36.34
C GLU A 177 -18.07 6.41 -37.11
N ASN A 178 -17.27 6.78 -38.11
CA ASN A 178 -17.60 7.88 -39.01
C ASN A 178 -18.86 7.60 -39.84
N PHE A 179 -19.03 6.37 -40.35
CA PHE A 179 -20.23 5.94 -41.06
C PHE A 179 -21.47 6.05 -40.18
N ILE A 180 -21.41 5.55 -38.94
CA ILE A 180 -22.52 5.64 -37.97
C ILE A 180 -22.88 7.09 -37.66
N LEU A 181 -21.84 7.93 -37.45
CA LEU A 181 -22.06 9.35 -37.16
C LEU A 181 -22.73 10.06 -38.33
N LEU A 182 -22.32 9.81 -39.55
CA LEU A 182 -22.91 10.39 -40.75
C LEU A 182 -24.34 9.87 -41.00
N SER A 183 -24.59 8.59 -40.79
CA SER A 183 -25.89 7.96 -40.87
C SER A 183 -26.86 8.56 -39.85
N ASN A 184 -26.47 8.62 -38.57
CA ASN A 184 -27.29 9.21 -37.50
C ASN A 184 -27.55 10.71 -37.69
N SER A 185 -26.71 11.40 -38.44
CA SER A 185 -26.90 12.82 -38.77
C SER A 185 -27.74 13.04 -40.03
N GLY A 186 -28.31 11.98 -40.62
CA GLY A 186 -29.15 12.03 -41.82
C GLY A 186 -28.41 12.41 -43.10
N LYS A 187 -27.06 12.21 -43.13
CA LYS A 187 -26.28 12.60 -44.31
C LYS A 187 -26.49 11.66 -45.50
N TYR A 188 -27.04 10.49 -45.29
CA TYR A 188 -27.36 9.49 -46.31
C TYR A 188 -28.85 9.44 -46.64
N ASP A 189 -29.69 10.21 -45.94
CA ASP A 189 -31.14 10.26 -46.23
C ASP A 189 -31.40 11.06 -47.51
N ASP A 190 -32.32 10.58 -48.31
CA ASP A 190 -32.75 11.18 -49.58
C ASP A 190 -31.62 11.42 -50.61
N VAL A 191 -30.52 10.64 -50.51
CA VAL A 191 -29.40 10.73 -51.44
C VAL A 191 -29.62 9.79 -52.63
N LEU A 192 -29.31 10.25 -53.83
CA LEU A 192 -29.36 9.40 -55.03
C LEU A 192 -28.23 8.35 -55.01
N PHE A 193 -28.61 7.10 -55.18
CA PHE A 193 -27.69 6.02 -55.36
C PHE A 193 -27.28 5.94 -56.81
N HIS A 194 -26.03 6.22 -57.13
CA HIS A 194 -25.49 6.24 -58.46
C HIS A 194 -24.10 5.57 -58.57
#